data_1e93ec9f28049b15904deca582f1681e
#
_entry.id   1e93ec9f28049b15904deca582f1681e
#
_cell.length_a   1.000
_cell.length_b   1.000
_cell.length_c   1.000
_cell.angle_alpha   90.00
_cell.angle_beta   90.00
_cell.angle_gamma   90.00
#
_symmetry.space_group_name_H-M   'P 1'
#
loop_
_entity.id
_entity.type
_entity.pdbx_description
1 polymer ?
#
loop_
_entity_poly.entity_id
_entity_poly.type
_entity_poly.pdbx_seq_one_letter_code
_entity_poly.pdbx_strand_id
1 'polypeptide(L)'
;MADLSAFPITRKWPAKDPSVIQLYSLPTPNGQKASIALEELGLAYEAHRVGLDDANVKSPEFLSLNPNNKIPAIIDPDGPDGQPIGLFESGAILIYLAEKTGRLLGETPADRYHAIQWVMWQMGGLGPMLGQLGFFVKFAGAEIEDPRPRERYINEAKRLLKVLDTSLEGRDWIIGEFSIADIAICPWLNGLAFYEALDLVGWGDLKNVPAYLERFYNRPAAERGRNIPPM
;
A
#
# COMPACT_ATOMS: atom_id res chain seq x y z
N MET A 1 -22.74 19.40 6.01
CA MET A 1 -21.40 18.89 6.32
C MET A 1 -21.56 17.46 6.80
N ALA A 2 -20.75 16.54 6.31
CA ALA A 2 -20.79 15.17 6.81
C ALA A 2 -20.48 15.15 8.31
N ASP A 3 -21.26 14.41 9.07
CA ASP A 3 -21.04 14.24 10.51
C ASP A 3 -20.12 13.04 10.73
N LEU A 4 -18.85 13.31 11.05
CA LEU A 4 -17.86 12.29 11.39
C LEU A 4 -17.80 11.97 12.89
N SER A 5 -18.73 12.49 13.71
CA SER A 5 -18.75 12.29 15.17
C SER A 5 -18.92 10.82 15.57
N ALA A 6 -19.50 10.00 14.68
CA ALA A 6 -19.62 8.56 14.86
C ALA A 6 -18.26 7.82 14.83
N PHE A 7 -17.17 8.48 14.38
CA PHE A 7 -15.85 7.90 14.32
C PHE A 7 -14.95 8.45 15.45
N PRO A 8 -14.72 7.71 16.53
CA PRO A 8 -13.93 8.19 17.68
C PRO A 8 -12.49 8.61 17.34
N ILE A 9 -11.92 8.09 16.25
CA ILE A 9 -10.58 8.46 15.77
C ILE A 9 -10.45 9.98 15.55
N THR A 10 -11.52 10.65 15.15
CA THR A 10 -11.54 12.10 14.93
C THR A 10 -11.32 12.95 16.19
N ARG A 11 -11.46 12.35 17.38
CA ARG A 11 -11.13 13.02 18.66
C ARG A 11 -9.62 13.21 18.83
N LYS A 12 -8.82 12.28 18.32
CA LYS A 12 -7.35 12.33 18.40
C LYS A 12 -6.74 13.01 17.17
N TRP A 13 -7.33 12.79 16.01
CA TRP A 13 -6.97 13.44 14.75
C TRP A 13 -8.19 14.13 14.15
N PRO A 14 -8.50 15.36 14.61
CA PRO A 14 -9.69 16.08 14.16
C PRO A 14 -9.58 16.49 12.69
N ALA A 15 -10.65 16.27 11.94
CA ALA A 15 -10.75 16.71 10.56
C ALA A 15 -10.85 18.26 10.50
N LYS A 16 -10.05 18.89 9.67
CA LYS A 16 -10.17 20.32 9.34
C LYS A 16 -11.25 20.52 8.29
N ASP A 17 -11.32 19.61 7.33
CA ASP A 17 -12.39 19.55 6.34
C ASP A 17 -13.09 18.18 6.39
N PRO A 18 -14.22 18.05 7.11
CA PRO A 18 -14.95 16.80 7.22
C PRO A 18 -15.70 16.40 5.94
N SER A 19 -15.66 17.20 4.87
CA SER A 19 -16.33 16.91 3.61
C SER A 19 -15.45 16.10 2.65
N VAL A 20 -14.16 15.92 2.96
CA VAL A 20 -13.20 15.16 2.14
C VAL A 20 -12.79 13.85 2.82
N ILE A 21 -12.21 12.94 2.06
CA ILE A 21 -11.68 11.68 2.59
C ILE A 21 -10.62 11.97 3.66
N GLN A 22 -10.71 11.32 4.81
CA GLN A 22 -9.74 11.39 5.89
C GLN A 22 -8.80 10.21 5.78
N LEU A 23 -7.50 10.45 5.52
CA LEU A 23 -6.46 9.43 5.43
C LEU A 23 -5.63 9.40 6.71
N TYR A 24 -5.64 8.30 7.46
CA TYR A 24 -4.82 8.05 8.64
C TYR A 24 -3.66 7.13 8.26
N SER A 25 -2.45 7.69 8.13
CA SER A 25 -1.35 6.95 7.51
C SER A 25 0.04 7.43 7.96
N LEU A 26 1.06 6.75 7.41
CA LEU A 26 2.48 7.11 7.42
C LEU A 26 3.06 6.62 6.08
N PRO A 27 4.11 7.26 5.51
CA PRO A 27 4.65 6.88 4.19
C PRO A 27 5.48 5.58 4.21
N THR A 28 4.91 4.52 4.79
CA THR A 28 5.39 3.14 4.68
C THR A 28 4.91 2.53 3.36
N PRO A 29 5.42 1.38 2.92
CA PRO A 29 4.91 0.72 1.71
C PRO A 29 3.39 0.56 1.65
N ASN A 30 2.73 0.24 2.77
CA ASN A 30 1.28 0.12 2.79
C ASN A 30 0.57 1.49 2.82
N GLY A 31 1.14 2.48 3.53
CA GLY A 31 0.58 3.84 3.58
C GLY A 31 0.61 4.51 2.21
N GLN A 32 1.71 4.34 1.48
CA GLN A 32 1.87 4.87 0.13
C GLN A 32 0.81 4.36 -0.86
N LYS A 33 0.31 3.14 -0.69
CA LYS A 33 -0.76 2.62 -1.54
C LYS A 33 -2.00 3.52 -1.50
N ALA A 34 -2.45 3.89 -0.31
CA ALA A 34 -3.64 4.71 -0.14
C ALA A 34 -3.42 6.15 -0.65
N SER A 35 -2.31 6.78 -0.28
CA SER A 35 -2.01 8.15 -0.72
C SER A 35 -1.80 8.24 -2.23
N ILE A 36 -1.06 7.31 -2.84
CA ILE A 36 -0.86 7.28 -4.30
C ILE A 36 -2.18 7.05 -5.02
N ALA A 37 -3.05 6.15 -4.53
CA ALA A 37 -4.36 5.94 -5.14
C ALA A 37 -5.24 7.20 -5.10
N LEU A 38 -5.27 7.92 -3.98
CA LEU A 38 -6.00 9.18 -3.85
C LEU A 38 -5.48 10.23 -4.85
N GLU A 39 -4.16 10.35 -4.99
CA GLU A 39 -3.52 11.26 -5.95
C GLU A 39 -3.81 10.86 -7.42
N GLU A 40 -3.74 9.57 -7.77
CA GLU A 40 -4.01 9.07 -9.13
C GLU A 40 -5.47 9.25 -9.53
N LEU A 41 -6.37 9.13 -8.56
CA LEU A 41 -7.80 9.30 -8.80
C LEU A 41 -8.24 10.76 -8.74
N GLY A 42 -7.38 11.66 -8.24
CA GLY A 42 -7.69 13.08 -8.07
C GLY A 42 -8.76 13.34 -7.02
N LEU A 43 -8.87 12.46 -6.03
CA LEU A 43 -9.83 12.60 -4.94
C LEU A 43 -9.32 13.61 -3.90
N ALA A 44 -10.20 14.47 -3.41
CA ALA A 44 -9.87 15.37 -2.33
C ALA A 44 -9.76 14.60 -1.01
N TYR A 45 -8.71 14.87 -0.24
CA TYR A 45 -8.48 14.20 1.03
C TYR A 45 -7.69 15.08 2.01
N GLU A 46 -7.81 14.77 3.29
CA GLU A 46 -6.98 15.30 4.36
C GLU A 46 -6.15 14.16 4.95
N ALA A 47 -4.83 14.35 5.06
CA ALA A 47 -3.92 13.34 5.56
C ALA A 47 -3.53 13.62 7.02
N HIS A 48 -3.73 12.62 7.86
CA HIS A 48 -3.37 12.62 9.27
C HIS A 48 -2.17 11.70 9.50
N ARG A 49 -1.09 12.26 10.08
CA ARG A 49 0.08 11.46 10.42
C ARG A 49 -0.18 10.60 11.64
N VAL A 50 -0.06 9.30 11.49
CA VAL A 50 -0.18 8.31 12.56
C VAL A 50 1.17 7.61 12.75
N GLY A 51 1.85 7.87 13.89
CA GLY A 51 3.08 7.17 14.25
C GLY A 51 2.84 5.68 14.47
N LEU A 52 3.89 4.86 14.28
CA LEU A 52 3.78 3.40 14.45
C LEU A 52 3.97 2.95 15.90
N ASP A 53 4.21 3.89 16.82
CA ASP A 53 4.32 3.61 18.24
C ASP A 53 2.96 3.22 18.86
N ASP A 54 3.03 2.49 19.97
CA ASP A 54 1.85 1.98 20.67
C ASP A 54 0.87 3.08 21.11
N ALA A 55 1.37 4.25 21.48
CA ALA A 55 0.53 5.37 21.89
C ALA A 55 -0.38 5.89 20.76
N ASN A 56 0.00 5.65 19.50
CA ASN A 56 -0.80 5.98 18.33
C ASN A 56 -1.64 4.80 17.87
N VAL A 57 -1.00 3.73 17.34
CA VAL A 57 -1.74 2.64 16.67
C VAL A 57 -2.55 1.76 17.62
N LYS A 58 -2.21 1.75 18.93
CA LYS A 58 -2.99 1.03 19.96
C LYS A 58 -3.90 1.94 20.79
N SER A 59 -4.02 3.22 20.44
CA SER A 59 -4.99 4.10 21.12
C SER A 59 -6.42 3.63 20.86
N PRO A 60 -7.34 3.79 21.83
CA PRO A 60 -8.75 3.45 21.64
C PRO A 60 -9.36 4.14 20.43
N GLU A 61 -8.94 5.37 20.14
CA GLU A 61 -9.41 6.16 19.01
C GLU A 61 -8.99 5.48 17.68
N PHE A 62 -7.71 5.07 17.54
CA PHE A 62 -7.26 4.40 16.32
C PHE A 62 -7.89 3.01 16.17
N LEU A 63 -7.95 2.24 17.26
CA LEU A 63 -8.55 0.91 17.27
C LEU A 63 -10.04 0.91 16.93
N SER A 64 -10.74 2.03 17.16
CA SER A 64 -12.14 2.17 16.76
C SER A 64 -12.36 2.15 15.25
N LEU A 65 -11.34 2.56 14.47
CA LEU A 65 -11.36 2.52 13.01
C LEU A 65 -10.62 1.29 12.48
N ASN A 66 -9.47 0.93 13.06
CA ASN A 66 -8.71 -0.24 12.65
C ASN A 66 -8.34 -1.12 13.85
N PRO A 67 -9.11 -2.17 14.14
CA PRO A 67 -8.83 -3.09 15.25
C PRO A 67 -7.53 -3.89 15.07
N ASN A 68 -6.95 -3.92 13.87
CA ASN A 68 -5.68 -4.57 13.58
C ASN A 68 -4.44 -3.71 13.96
N ASN A 69 -4.65 -2.49 14.50
CA ASN A 69 -3.59 -1.55 14.92
C ASN A 69 -2.51 -1.24 13.84
N LYS A 70 -2.89 -1.20 12.58
CA LYS A 70 -1.99 -0.93 11.44
C LYS A 70 -2.50 0.23 10.59
N ILE A 71 -1.58 1.03 10.06
CA ILE A 71 -1.90 1.98 8.99
C ILE A 71 -1.83 1.27 7.62
N PRO A 72 -2.49 1.80 6.58
CA PRO A 72 -3.42 2.93 6.56
C PRO A 72 -4.83 2.57 6.99
N ALA A 73 -5.61 3.61 7.30
CA ALA A 73 -7.06 3.56 7.39
C ALA A 73 -7.64 4.84 6.78
N ILE A 74 -8.89 4.80 6.31
CA ILE A 74 -9.60 5.98 5.78
C ILE A 74 -10.98 6.10 6.40
N ILE A 75 -11.52 7.34 6.40
CA ILE A 75 -12.95 7.60 6.48
C ILE A 75 -13.33 8.34 5.20
N ASP A 76 -14.28 7.81 4.45
CA ASP A 76 -14.91 8.52 3.35
C ASP A 76 -16.26 9.06 3.83
N PRO A 77 -16.45 10.40 3.86
CA PRO A 77 -17.72 11.00 4.28
C PRO A 77 -18.85 10.76 3.29
N ASP A 78 -18.54 10.46 2.03
CA ASP A 78 -19.48 10.17 0.95
C ASP A 78 -19.30 8.71 0.49
N GLY A 79 -19.56 7.80 1.41
CA GLY A 79 -19.50 6.35 1.15
C GLY A 79 -20.74 5.81 0.44
N PRO A 80 -20.88 4.48 0.37
CA PRO A 80 -22.07 3.84 -0.21
C PRO A 80 -23.36 4.38 0.40
N ASP A 81 -24.39 4.55 -0.43
CA ASP A 81 -25.71 5.08 -0.05
C ASP A 81 -25.66 6.49 0.57
N GLY A 82 -24.58 7.26 0.30
CA GLY A 82 -24.38 8.61 0.84
C GLY A 82 -24.13 8.62 2.35
N GLN A 83 -23.67 7.51 2.92
CA GLN A 83 -23.34 7.41 4.35
C GLN A 83 -21.82 7.35 4.54
N PRO A 84 -21.27 7.98 5.59
CA PRO A 84 -19.86 7.86 5.89
C PRO A 84 -19.43 6.41 6.13
N ILE A 85 -18.27 6.02 5.58
CA ILE A 85 -17.69 4.68 5.77
C ILE A 85 -16.26 4.77 6.28
N GLY A 86 -15.90 3.94 7.27
CA GLY A 86 -14.54 3.72 7.73
C GLY A 86 -13.98 2.44 7.16
N LEU A 87 -12.76 2.47 6.61
CA LEU A 87 -12.10 1.30 6.03
C LEU A 87 -10.66 1.18 6.49
N PHE A 88 -10.22 -0.03 6.71
CA PHE A 88 -8.82 -0.43 6.87
C PHE A 88 -8.49 -1.56 5.89
N GLU A 89 -7.24 -2.05 5.90
CA GLU A 89 -6.61 -2.88 4.88
C GLU A 89 -6.31 -2.11 3.57
N SER A 90 -5.02 -1.92 3.30
CA SER A 90 -4.60 -1.13 2.13
C SER A 90 -5.13 -1.69 0.81
N GLY A 91 -5.25 -3.02 0.67
CA GLY A 91 -5.84 -3.65 -0.51
C GLY A 91 -7.34 -3.38 -0.65
N ALA A 92 -8.10 -3.42 0.46
CA ALA A 92 -9.52 -3.09 0.47
C ALA A 92 -9.76 -1.61 0.14
N ILE A 93 -8.91 -0.72 0.68
CA ILE A 93 -8.95 0.71 0.36
C ILE A 93 -8.72 0.94 -1.14
N LEU A 94 -7.73 0.27 -1.75
CA LEU A 94 -7.48 0.36 -3.19
C LEU A 94 -8.71 -0.06 -4.01
N ILE A 95 -9.31 -1.20 -3.69
CA ILE A 95 -10.49 -1.70 -4.38
C ILE A 95 -11.65 -0.72 -4.23
N TYR A 96 -11.91 -0.24 -3.00
CA TYR A 96 -12.99 0.71 -2.73
C TYR A 96 -12.85 2.01 -3.54
N LEU A 97 -11.65 2.64 -3.51
CA LEU A 97 -11.41 3.89 -4.23
C LEU A 97 -11.54 3.72 -5.74
N ALA A 98 -11.08 2.58 -6.26
CA ALA A 98 -11.18 2.27 -7.68
C ALA A 98 -12.65 2.01 -8.09
N GLU A 99 -13.44 1.30 -7.31
CA GLU A 99 -14.86 1.07 -7.55
C GLU A 99 -15.68 2.37 -7.44
N LYS A 100 -15.41 3.19 -6.42
CA LYS A 100 -16.04 4.51 -6.24
C LYS A 100 -15.87 5.40 -7.47
N THR A 101 -14.73 5.33 -8.13
CA THR A 101 -14.40 6.20 -9.27
C THR A 101 -14.60 5.55 -10.64
N GLY A 102 -14.79 4.24 -10.68
CA GLY A 102 -14.83 3.46 -11.94
C GLY A 102 -13.49 3.47 -12.69
N ARG A 103 -12.34 3.68 -12.00
CA ARG A 103 -11.01 3.82 -12.60
C ARG A 103 -10.02 2.83 -11.98
N LEU A 104 -8.92 2.54 -12.69
CA LEU A 104 -7.80 1.70 -12.22
C LEU A 104 -8.15 0.22 -11.99
N LEU A 105 -9.23 -0.28 -12.61
CA LEU A 105 -9.65 -1.68 -12.55
C LEU A 105 -9.58 -2.38 -13.91
N GLY A 106 -9.05 -1.70 -14.94
CA GLY A 106 -9.11 -2.16 -16.32
C GLY A 106 -10.44 -1.81 -16.99
N GLU A 107 -10.53 -2.12 -18.30
CA GLU A 107 -11.68 -1.73 -19.12
C GLU A 107 -12.80 -2.77 -19.09
N THR A 108 -12.46 -4.04 -18.85
CA THR A 108 -13.41 -5.15 -18.89
C THR A 108 -13.65 -5.77 -17.51
N PRO A 109 -14.75 -6.50 -17.33
CA PRO A 109 -14.96 -7.30 -16.11
C PRO A 109 -13.83 -8.31 -15.83
N ALA A 110 -13.18 -8.83 -16.86
CA ALA A 110 -12.04 -9.73 -16.72
C ALA A 110 -10.83 -9.00 -16.15
N ASP A 111 -10.52 -7.79 -16.65
CA ASP A 111 -9.41 -6.97 -16.17
C ASP A 111 -9.60 -6.58 -14.72
N ARG A 112 -10.84 -6.29 -14.31
CA ARG A 112 -11.18 -6.05 -12.90
C ARG A 112 -10.74 -7.23 -12.01
N TYR A 113 -11.05 -8.47 -12.41
CA TYR A 113 -10.65 -9.64 -11.64
C TYR A 113 -9.13 -9.88 -11.70
N HIS A 114 -8.48 -9.59 -12.83
CA HIS A 114 -7.02 -9.62 -12.92
C HIS A 114 -6.36 -8.60 -11.98
N ALA A 115 -6.87 -7.37 -11.92
CA ALA A 115 -6.38 -6.36 -10.99
C ALA A 115 -6.53 -6.81 -9.53
N ILE A 116 -7.72 -7.30 -9.15
CA ILE A 116 -7.98 -7.83 -7.80
C ILE A 116 -7.08 -9.03 -7.48
N GLN A 117 -6.90 -9.97 -8.42
CA GLN A 117 -6.00 -11.12 -8.25
C GLN A 117 -4.59 -10.66 -7.88
N TRP A 118 -4.03 -9.67 -8.57
CA TRP A 118 -2.70 -9.16 -8.28
C TRP A 118 -2.62 -8.35 -6.98
N VAL A 119 -3.69 -7.63 -6.62
CA VAL A 119 -3.81 -7.02 -5.29
C VAL A 119 -3.77 -8.11 -4.21
N MET A 120 -4.54 -9.19 -4.35
CA MET A 120 -4.56 -10.29 -3.38
C MET A 120 -3.21 -11.03 -3.33
N TRP A 121 -2.55 -11.24 -4.47
CA TRP A 121 -1.21 -11.80 -4.53
C TRP A 121 -0.18 -10.93 -3.77
N GLN A 122 -0.30 -9.61 -3.91
CA GLN A 122 0.55 -8.69 -3.18
C GLN A 122 0.25 -8.70 -1.68
N MET A 123 -1.03 -8.65 -1.29
CA MET A 123 -1.46 -8.61 0.12
C MET A 123 -1.18 -9.91 0.87
N GLY A 124 -1.37 -11.06 0.22
CA GLY A 124 -1.17 -12.38 0.83
C GLY A 124 0.24 -12.94 0.69
N GLY A 125 1.04 -12.41 -0.23
CA GLY A 125 2.36 -12.95 -0.57
C GLY A 125 3.46 -11.91 -0.56
N LEU A 126 3.56 -11.09 -1.60
CA LEU A 126 4.71 -10.21 -1.81
C LEU A 126 4.97 -9.28 -0.60
N GLY A 127 3.97 -8.53 -0.17
CA GLY A 127 4.11 -7.58 0.94
C GLY A 127 4.56 -8.26 2.25
N PRO A 128 3.84 -9.26 2.75
CA PRO A 128 4.23 -9.98 3.95
C PRO A 128 5.63 -10.58 3.87
N MET A 129 6.00 -11.20 2.74
CA MET A 129 7.31 -11.85 2.61
C MET A 129 8.45 -10.85 2.52
N LEU A 130 8.29 -9.72 1.81
CA LEU A 130 9.26 -8.64 1.82
C LEU A 130 9.36 -7.95 3.18
N GLY A 131 8.25 -7.86 3.93
CA GLY A 131 8.26 -7.37 5.31
C GLY A 131 9.06 -8.27 6.24
N GLN A 132 8.91 -9.59 6.14
CA GLN A 132 9.71 -10.54 6.88
C GLN A 132 11.19 -10.50 6.45
N LEU A 133 11.46 -10.39 5.15
CA LEU A 133 12.83 -10.18 4.67
C LEU A 133 13.46 -8.95 5.34
N GLY A 134 12.76 -7.80 5.33
CA GLY A 134 13.23 -6.58 5.99
C GLY A 134 13.47 -6.77 7.48
N PHE A 135 12.62 -7.51 8.18
CA PHE A 135 12.80 -7.83 9.59
C PHE A 135 14.11 -8.59 9.85
N PHE A 136 14.40 -9.63 9.07
CA PHE A 136 15.60 -10.46 9.26
C PHE A 136 16.88 -9.89 8.63
N VAL A 137 16.79 -8.86 7.82
CA VAL A 137 17.97 -8.23 7.18
C VAL A 137 18.37 -6.94 7.89
N LYS A 138 17.40 -6.09 8.28
CA LYS A 138 17.66 -4.72 8.75
C LYS A 138 17.18 -4.42 10.16
N PHE A 139 16.11 -5.08 10.63
CA PHE A 139 15.53 -4.82 11.95
C PHE A 139 16.02 -5.84 13.00
N ALA A 140 15.33 -5.96 14.11
CA ALA A 140 15.73 -6.79 15.24
C ALA A 140 16.06 -8.26 14.86
N GLY A 141 15.45 -8.78 13.82
CA GLY A 141 15.77 -10.12 13.30
C GLY A 141 17.15 -10.25 12.69
N ALA A 142 17.84 -9.14 12.37
CA ALA A 142 19.21 -9.17 11.85
C ALA A 142 20.24 -9.67 12.87
N GLU A 143 19.91 -9.57 14.17
CA GLU A 143 20.75 -10.05 15.28
C GLU A 143 20.62 -11.57 15.51
N ILE A 144 19.69 -12.24 14.84
CA ILE A 144 19.48 -13.68 14.96
C ILE A 144 20.61 -14.41 14.24
N GLU A 145 21.42 -15.16 14.97
CA GLU A 145 22.60 -15.88 14.43
C GLU A 145 22.23 -17.03 13.49
N ASP A 146 21.08 -17.69 13.72
CA ASP A 146 20.61 -18.76 12.84
C ASP A 146 20.26 -18.21 11.46
N PRO A 147 20.98 -18.60 10.38
CA PRO A 147 20.76 -18.04 9.05
C PRO A 147 19.45 -18.51 8.40
N ARG A 148 18.88 -19.63 8.83
CA ARG A 148 17.75 -20.30 8.18
C ARG A 148 16.51 -19.40 8.00
N PRO A 149 16.07 -18.60 8.97
CA PRO A 149 14.94 -17.70 8.77
C PRO A 149 15.22 -16.65 7.69
N ARG A 150 16.39 -16.01 7.74
CA ARG A 150 16.79 -15.00 6.76
C ARG A 150 16.90 -15.59 5.35
N GLU A 151 17.56 -16.73 5.22
CA GLU A 151 17.70 -17.44 3.93
C GLU A 151 16.33 -17.85 3.36
N ARG A 152 15.42 -18.32 4.20
CA ARG A 152 14.05 -18.64 3.79
C ARG A 152 13.36 -17.45 3.14
N TYR A 153 13.42 -16.27 3.75
CA TYR A 153 12.74 -15.09 3.21
C TYR A 153 13.47 -14.47 2.02
N ILE A 154 14.79 -14.55 1.94
CA ILE A 154 15.55 -14.21 0.74
C ILE A 154 15.11 -15.09 -0.44
N ASN A 155 15.03 -16.40 -0.25
CA ASN A 155 14.63 -17.33 -1.30
C ASN A 155 13.19 -17.12 -1.74
N GLU A 156 12.26 -16.87 -0.80
CA GLU A 156 10.87 -16.58 -1.14
C GLU A 156 10.73 -15.22 -1.86
N ALA A 157 11.47 -14.19 -1.45
CA ALA A 157 11.50 -12.91 -2.15
C ALA A 157 12.01 -13.08 -3.60
N LYS A 158 13.11 -13.84 -3.81
CA LYS A 158 13.60 -14.18 -5.16
C LYS A 158 12.53 -14.85 -6.01
N ARG A 159 11.83 -15.83 -5.44
CA ARG A 159 10.77 -16.54 -6.14
C ARG A 159 9.63 -15.60 -6.55
N LEU A 160 9.17 -14.74 -5.64
CA LEU A 160 8.09 -13.78 -5.90
C LEU A 160 8.50 -12.73 -6.93
N LEU A 161 9.72 -12.20 -6.83
CA LEU A 161 10.27 -11.27 -7.82
C LEU A 161 10.37 -11.91 -9.21
N LYS A 162 10.75 -13.19 -9.29
CA LYS A 162 10.79 -13.92 -10.56
C LYS A 162 9.39 -14.11 -11.16
N VAL A 163 8.38 -14.38 -10.34
CA VAL A 163 6.96 -14.43 -10.80
C VAL A 163 6.59 -13.08 -11.41
N LEU A 164 6.86 -11.99 -10.71
CA LEU A 164 6.54 -10.65 -11.18
C LEU A 164 7.30 -10.32 -12.47
N ASP A 165 8.62 -10.57 -12.51
CA ASP A 165 9.49 -10.29 -13.66
C ASP A 165 9.01 -11.00 -14.92
N THR A 166 8.65 -12.27 -14.79
CA THR A 166 8.10 -13.06 -15.91
C THR A 166 6.73 -12.54 -16.34
N SER A 167 5.89 -12.13 -15.41
CA SER A 167 4.54 -11.62 -15.71
C SER A 167 4.55 -10.25 -16.38
N LEU A 168 5.63 -9.50 -16.24
CA LEU A 168 5.84 -8.21 -16.90
C LEU A 168 6.47 -8.32 -18.29
N GLU A 169 6.80 -9.53 -18.76
CA GLU A 169 7.41 -9.70 -20.08
C GLU A 169 6.50 -9.15 -21.19
N GLY A 170 7.00 -8.18 -21.96
CA GLY A 170 6.26 -7.50 -23.02
C GLY A 170 5.15 -6.57 -22.55
N ARG A 171 5.15 -6.18 -21.27
CA ARG A 171 4.12 -5.31 -20.68
C ARG A 171 4.73 -4.15 -19.90
N ASP A 172 4.06 -3.01 -19.97
CA ASP A 172 4.40 -1.86 -19.13
C ASP A 172 3.82 -1.96 -17.72
N TRP A 173 2.63 -2.55 -17.58
CA TRP A 173 1.88 -2.70 -16.34
C TRP A 173 1.39 -4.13 -16.17
N ILE A 174 1.16 -4.54 -14.91
CA ILE A 174 0.97 -5.97 -14.59
C ILE A 174 -0.26 -6.60 -15.26
N ILE A 175 -1.32 -5.82 -15.52
CA ILE A 175 -2.50 -6.27 -16.27
C ILE A 175 -2.55 -5.74 -17.70
N GLY A 176 -1.45 -5.11 -18.19
CA GLY A 176 -1.37 -4.46 -19.51
C GLY A 176 -1.59 -2.96 -19.44
N GLU A 177 -2.47 -2.48 -18.59
CA GLU A 177 -2.72 -1.08 -18.27
C GLU A 177 -2.50 -0.80 -16.77
N PHE A 178 -2.29 0.49 -16.46
CA PHE A 178 -2.05 0.93 -15.07
C PHE A 178 -3.29 0.73 -14.20
N SER A 179 -3.10 0.09 -13.04
CA SER A 179 -4.20 -0.32 -12.17
C SER A 179 -3.83 -0.28 -10.67
N ILE A 180 -4.81 -0.57 -9.82
CA ILE A 180 -4.57 -0.76 -8.38
C ILE A 180 -3.57 -1.88 -8.07
N ALA A 181 -3.36 -2.82 -8.98
CA ALA A 181 -2.36 -3.87 -8.84
C ALA A 181 -0.93 -3.29 -8.80
N ASP A 182 -0.63 -2.34 -9.68
CA ASP A 182 0.67 -1.66 -9.73
C ASP A 182 0.89 -0.80 -8.48
N ILE A 183 -0.17 -0.11 -8.04
CA ILE A 183 -0.14 0.68 -6.79
C ILE A 183 0.06 -0.21 -5.56
N ALA A 184 -0.48 -1.42 -5.57
CA ALA A 184 -0.26 -2.37 -4.48
C ALA A 184 1.20 -2.88 -4.44
N ILE A 185 1.80 -3.16 -5.59
CA ILE A 185 3.10 -3.83 -5.74
C ILE A 185 4.28 -2.88 -5.55
N CYS A 186 4.31 -1.75 -6.28
CA CYS A 186 5.51 -0.92 -6.41
C CYS A 186 6.04 -0.32 -5.11
N PRO A 187 5.22 0.13 -4.14
CA PRO A 187 5.73 0.62 -2.87
C PRO A 187 6.54 -0.42 -2.08
N TRP A 188 6.19 -1.70 -2.19
CA TRP A 188 6.91 -2.79 -1.56
C TRP A 188 8.22 -3.12 -2.26
N LEU A 189 8.28 -3.02 -3.59
CA LEU A 189 9.53 -3.14 -4.34
C LEU A 189 10.53 -2.05 -3.95
N ASN A 190 10.04 -0.80 -3.84
CA ASN A 190 10.85 0.33 -3.40
C ASN A 190 11.41 0.14 -1.98
N GLY A 191 10.70 -0.56 -1.11
CA GLY A 191 11.15 -0.91 0.23
C GLY A 191 12.41 -1.77 0.27
N LEU A 192 12.73 -2.52 -0.78
CA LEU A 192 13.92 -3.37 -0.85
C LEU A 192 15.22 -2.56 -0.76
N ALA A 193 15.25 -1.36 -1.36
CA ALA A 193 16.41 -0.46 -1.25
C ALA A 193 16.60 0.01 0.20
N PHE A 194 15.51 0.37 0.88
CA PHE A 194 15.56 0.74 2.29
C PHE A 194 16.03 -0.41 3.18
N TYR A 195 15.66 -1.66 2.86
CA TYR A 195 16.13 -2.85 3.58
C TYR A 195 17.57 -3.24 3.26
N GLU A 196 18.22 -2.58 2.28
CA GLU A 196 19.57 -2.96 1.79
C GLU A 196 19.59 -4.40 1.24
N ALA A 197 18.49 -4.82 0.64
CA ALA A 197 18.25 -6.20 0.24
C ALA A 197 18.34 -6.44 -1.28
N LEU A 198 18.62 -5.43 -2.09
CA LEU A 198 18.62 -5.54 -3.55
C LEU A 198 19.55 -6.64 -4.05
N ASP A 199 20.80 -6.66 -3.59
CA ASP A 199 21.77 -7.70 -3.99
C ASP A 199 21.37 -9.08 -3.46
N LEU A 200 20.82 -9.15 -2.25
CA LEU A 200 20.38 -10.40 -1.63
C LEU A 200 19.29 -11.09 -2.44
N VAL A 201 18.39 -10.31 -3.07
CA VAL A 201 17.29 -10.86 -3.86
C VAL A 201 17.61 -11.00 -5.36
N GLY A 202 18.82 -10.65 -5.80
CA GLY A 202 19.23 -10.73 -7.20
C GLY A 202 18.53 -9.70 -8.09
N TRP A 203 18.35 -8.46 -7.57
CA TRP A 203 17.65 -7.39 -8.28
C TRP A 203 18.26 -7.09 -9.66
N GLY A 204 19.61 -7.14 -9.78
CA GLY A 204 20.33 -6.89 -11.02
C GLY A 204 20.11 -7.94 -12.12
N ASP A 205 19.59 -9.12 -11.77
CA ASP A 205 19.29 -10.19 -12.72
C ASP A 205 17.88 -10.12 -13.29
N LEU A 206 17.02 -9.25 -12.71
CA LEU A 206 15.64 -9.03 -13.16
C LEU A 206 15.62 -8.13 -14.40
N LYS A 207 14.87 -8.54 -15.42
CA LYS A 207 14.84 -7.85 -16.72
C LYS A 207 13.80 -6.75 -16.79
N ASN A 208 12.64 -6.94 -16.14
CA ASN A 208 11.45 -6.12 -16.30
C ASN A 208 11.13 -5.30 -15.04
N VAL A 209 11.33 -5.86 -13.85
CA VAL A 209 10.95 -5.26 -12.57
C VAL A 209 11.63 -3.92 -12.31
N PRO A 210 12.95 -3.72 -12.56
CA PRO A 210 13.58 -2.40 -12.34
C PRO A 210 12.96 -1.28 -13.17
N ALA A 211 12.76 -1.51 -14.48
CA ALA A 211 12.15 -0.53 -15.37
C ALA A 211 10.66 -0.27 -15.04
N TYR A 212 9.94 -1.30 -14.60
CA TYR A 212 8.57 -1.19 -14.11
C TYR A 212 8.48 -0.28 -12.88
N LEU A 213 9.37 -0.46 -11.90
CA LEU A 213 9.41 0.36 -10.69
C LEU A 213 9.76 1.82 -11.01
N GLU A 214 10.74 2.04 -11.90
CA GLU A 214 11.11 3.38 -12.37
C GLU A 214 9.92 4.06 -13.06
N ARG A 215 9.26 3.38 -13.99
CA ARG A 215 8.06 3.87 -14.68
C ARG A 215 6.95 4.27 -13.70
N PHE A 216 6.75 3.48 -12.66
CA PHE A 216 5.75 3.75 -11.64
C PHE A 216 6.04 5.07 -10.91
N TYR A 217 7.26 5.29 -10.41
CA TYR A 217 7.60 6.50 -9.68
C TYR A 217 7.82 7.73 -10.57
N ASN A 218 7.96 7.56 -11.88
CA ASN A 218 7.93 8.66 -12.84
C ASN A 218 6.50 9.21 -13.08
N ARG A 219 5.46 8.57 -12.54
CA ARG A 219 4.10 9.11 -12.55
C ARG A 219 3.98 10.26 -11.56
N PRO A 220 3.46 11.43 -11.98
CA PRO A 220 3.37 12.60 -11.08
C PRO A 220 2.58 12.35 -9.79
N ALA A 221 1.52 11.52 -9.85
CA ALA A 221 0.72 11.19 -8.69
C ALA A 221 1.47 10.24 -7.72
N ALA A 222 2.23 9.28 -8.23
CA ALA A 222 3.06 8.41 -7.41
C ALA A 222 4.16 9.21 -6.70
N GLU A 223 4.80 10.15 -7.40
CA GLU A 223 5.81 11.04 -6.82
C GLU A 223 5.24 11.93 -5.70
N ARG A 224 4.02 12.47 -5.88
CA ARG A 224 3.37 13.24 -4.79
C ARG A 224 2.96 12.34 -3.64
N GLY A 225 2.27 11.24 -3.94
CA GLY A 225 1.66 10.36 -2.93
C GLY A 225 2.67 9.60 -2.06
N ARG A 226 3.88 9.31 -2.57
CA ARG A 226 4.89 8.53 -1.83
C ARG A 226 5.36 9.15 -0.52
N ASN A 227 5.19 10.48 -0.35
CA ASN A 227 5.63 11.22 0.82
C ASN A 227 4.48 11.72 1.71
N ILE A 228 3.27 11.17 1.55
CA ILE A 228 2.08 11.60 2.29
C ILE A 228 1.66 10.55 3.33
N PRO A 229 1.35 11.03 4.56
CA PRO A 229 1.58 12.38 5.10
C PRO A 229 3.08 12.67 5.27
N PRO A 230 3.52 13.93 5.17
CA PRO A 230 4.94 14.27 5.30
C PRO A 230 5.49 13.86 6.67
N MET A 231 6.78 13.55 6.71
CA MET A 231 7.51 13.10 7.90
C MET A 231 7.73 14.21 8.91
#